data_a1aeb2a411d174cb01d1e8ba03bf9d26
#
_entry.id   a1aeb2a411d174cb01d1e8ba03bf9d26
#
_cell.length_a   1.000
_cell.length_b   1.000
_cell.length_c   1.000
_cell.angle_alpha   90.00
_cell.angle_beta   90.00
_cell.angle_gamma   90.00
#
_symmetry.space_group_name_H-M   'P 1'
#
loop_
_entity.id
_entity.type
_entity.pdbx_description
1 polymer ?
#
loop_
_entity_poly.entity_id
_entity_poly.type
_entity_poly.pdbx_seq_one_letter_code
_entity_poly.pdbx_strand_id
1 'polypeptide(L)' 'MPIKLGQFVKLASLAASGAEARELIEAGDISVNGQVETRRGSALSDGDVVALAQPRGALRVRVASL' A
#
# COMPACT_ATOMS: atom_id res chain seq x y z
N MET A 1 1.98 -14.92 -8.30
CA MET A 1 2.72 -14.79 -7.03
C MET A 1 2.18 -13.61 -6.25
N PRO A 2 1.97 -13.74 -4.94
CA PRO A 2 1.51 -12.60 -4.16
C PRO A 2 2.61 -11.52 -4.08
N ILE A 3 2.20 -10.29 -4.20
CA ILE A 3 3.08 -9.16 -3.99
C ILE A 3 2.94 -8.68 -2.54
N LYS A 4 4.02 -8.23 -1.94
CA LYS A 4 3.97 -7.71 -0.58
C LYS A 4 3.61 -6.23 -0.59
N LEU A 5 3.00 -5.77 0.50
CA LEU A 5 2.50 -4.40 0.60
C LEU A 5 3.57 -3.36 0.29
N GLY A 6 4.76 -3.50 0.86
CA GLY A 6 5.83 -2.54 0.60
C GLY A 6 6.25 -2.48 -0.86
N GLN A 7 6.27 -3.62 -1.52
CA GLN A 7 6.58 -3.69 -2.95
C GLN A 7 5.49 -3.02 -3.78
N PHE A 8 4.23 -3.27 -3.43
CA PHE A 8 3.11 -2.72 -4.17
C PHE A 8 3.03 -1.19 -4.03
N VAL A 9 3.22 -0.68 -2.83
CA VAL A 9 3.18 0.77 -2.57
C VAL A 9 4.20 1.50 -3.43
N LYS A 10 5.40 0.95 -3.57
CA LYS A 10 6.42 1.50 -4.44
C LYS A 10 6.06 1.34 -5.92
N LEU A 11 5.62 0.15 -6.31
CA LEU A 11 5.29 -0.16 -7.70
C LEU A 11 4.14 0.70 -8.22
N ALA A 12 3.15 0.95 -7.39
CA ALA A 12 1.98 1.76 -7.73
C ALA A 12 2.25 3.27 -7.64
N SER A 13 3.50 3.65 -7.38
CA SER A 13 3.92 5.05 -7.26
C SER A 13 3.23 5.80 -6.12
N LEU A 14 2.77 5.08 -5.10
CA LEU A 14 2.27 5.70 -3.88
C LEU A 14 3.43 6.21 -3.02
N ALA A 15 4.62 5.69 -3.27
CA ALA A 15 5.86 6.15 -2.65
C ALA A 15 6.94 6.21 -3.72
N ALA A 16 7.89 7.13 -3.56
CA ALA A 16 8.96 7.33 -4.52
C ALA A 16 10.09 6.30 -4.37
N SER A 17 10.20 5.68 -3.21
CA SER A 17 11.26 4.71 -2.91
C SER A 17 10.77 3.67 -1.91
N GLY A 18 11.55 2.60 -1.76
CA GLY A 18 11.27 1.59 -0.74
C GLY A 18 11.32 2.15 0.66
N ALA A 19 12.24 3.09 0.93
CA ALA A 19 12.34 3.73 2.24
C ALA A 19 11.11 4.56 2.55
N GLU A 20 10.61 5.32 1.57
CA GLU A 20 9.39 6.11 1.75
C GLU A 20 8.18 5.20 1.94
N ALA A 21 8.10 4.11 1.16
CA ALA A 21 7.02 3.14 1.33
C ALA A 21 6.99 2.59 2.76
N ARG A 22 8.16 2.25 3.29
CA ARG A 22 8.27 1.76 4.65
C ARG A 22 7.79 2.80 5.66
N GLU A 23 8.19 4.04 5.49
CA GLU A 23 7.79 5.12 6.39
C GLU A 23 6.28 5.32 6.39
N LEU A 24 5.66 5.33 5.21
CA LEU A 24 4.22 5.49 5.08
C LEU A 24 3.46 4.35 5.74
N ILE A 25 3.93 3.13 5.54
CA ILE A 25 3.29 1.95 6.12
C ILE A 25 3.41 1.96 7.65
N GLU A 26 4.61 2.23 8.16
CA GLU A 26 4.85 2.23 9.61
C GLU A 26 4.13 3.37 10.30
N ALA A 27 3.92 4.49 9.62
CA ALA A 27 3.19 5.63 10.15
C ALA A 27 1.67 5.41 10.20
N GLY A 28 1.17 4.35 9.58
CA GLY A 28 -0.25 4.09 9.54
C GLY A 28 -0.99 4.83 8.44
N ASP A 29 -0.27 5.34 7.44
CA ASP A 29 -0.88 6.08 6.32
C ASP A 29 -1.37 5.17 5.20
N ILE A 30 -1.09 3.89 5.27
CA ILE A 30 -1.49 2.91 4.27
C ILE A 30 -2.54 1.98 4.86
N SER A 31 -3.62 1.77 4.11
CA SER A 31 -4.66 0.82 4.47
C SER A 31 -4.88 -0.18 3.34
N VAL A 32 -5.38 -1.34 3.70
CA VAL A 32 -5.76 -2.40 2.76
C VAL A 32 -7.21 -2.75 3.03
N ASN A 33 -8.06 -2.60 2.03
CA ASN A 33 -9.49 -2.85 2.16
C ASN A 33 -10.12 -2.10 3.33
N GLY A 34 -9.67 -0.86 3.55
CA GLY A 34 -10.22 0.00 4.58
C GLY A 34 -9.62 -0.16 5.97
N GLN A 35 -8.66 -1.07 6.14
CA GLN A 35 -8.00 -1.29 7.43
C GLN A 35 -6.54 -0.89 7.36
N VAL A 36 -6.08 -0.12 8.33
CA VAL A 36 -4.66 0.28 8.40
C VAL A 36 -3.80 -0.97 8.53
N GLU A 37 -2.77 -1.05 7.68
CA GLU A 37 -1.79 -2.12 7.71
C GLU A 37 -0.41 -1.54 7.91
N THR A 38 0.27 -1.94 8.98
CA THR A 38 1.59 -1.40 9.34
C THR A 38 2.74 -2.34 8.99
N ARG A 39 2.43 -3.53 8.46
CA ARG A 39 3.45 -4.52 8.12
C ARG A 39 3.72 -4.51 6.63
N ARG A 40 4.91 -4.05 6.24
CA ARG A 40 5.29 -3.98 4.82
C ARG A 40 5.40 -5.37 4.18
N GLY A 41 5.58 -6.40 4.96
CA GLY A 41 5.65 -7.78 4.49
C GLY A 41 4.30 -8.46 4.30
N SER A 42 3.20 -7.75 4.57
CA SER A 42 1.86 -8.30 4.40
C SER A 42 1.61 -8.65 2.93
N ALA A 43 1.17 -9.88 2.67
CA ALA A 43 0.88 -10.32 1.31
C ALA A 43 -0.46 -9.75 0.84
N LEU A 44 -0.49 -9.30 -0.41
CA LEU A 44 -1.71 -8.78 -1.02
C LEU A 44 -2.30 -9.83 -1.96
N SER A 45 -3.61 -9.76 -2.13
CA SER A 45 -4.35 -10.63 -3.04
C SER A 45 -4.93 -9.79 -4.18
N ASP A 46 -5.19 -10.46 -5.30
CA ASP A 46 -5.86 -9.83 -6.43
C ASP A 46 -7.20 -9.22 -5.96
N GLY A 47 -7.43 -7.98 -6.35
CA GLY A 47 -8.64 -7.26 -5.97
C GLY A 47 -8.52 -6.45 -4.68
N ASP A 48 -7.46 -6.63 -3.90
CA ASP A 48 -7.27 -5.80 -2.71
C ASP A 48 -7.14 -4.33 -3.11
N VAL A 49 -7.70 -3.44 -2.30
CA VAL A 49 -7.61 -2.00 -2.51
C VAL A 49 -6.66 -1.42 -1.48
N VAL A 50 -5.54 -0.88 -1.97
CA VAL A 50 -4.53 -0.23 -1.13
C VAL A 50 -4.76 1.28 -1.21
N ALA A 51 -4.84 1.93 -0.07
CA ALA A 51 -5.08 3.37 -0.01
C ALA A 51 -3.98 4.07 0.76
N LEU A 52 -3.62 5.26 0.27
CA LEU A 52 -2.69 6.17 0.95
C LEU A 52 -3.50 7.34 1.47
N ALA A 53 -3.46 7.56 2.78
CA ALA A 53 -4.14 8.69 3.40
C ALA A 53 -3.46 10.00 2.99
N GLN A 54 -4.29 10.99 2.65
CA GLN A 54 -3.83 12.32 2.28
C GLN A 54 -4.72 13.35 2.95
N PRO A 55 -4.26 14.61 3.10
CA PRO A 55 -5.05 15.64 3.75
C PRO A 55 -6.42 15.87 3.11
N ARG A 56 -6.55 15.62 1.81
CA ARG A 56 -7.82 15.85 1.08
C ARG A 56 -8.52 14.56 0.69
N GLY A 57 -8.24 13.48 1.37
CA GLY A 57 -8.87 12.20 1.05
C GLY A 57 -7.84 11.08 0.96
N ALA A 58 -8.04 10.16 0.05
CA ALA A 58 -7.13 9.03 -0.10
C ALA A 58 -6.90 8.72 -1.57
N LEU A 59 -5.68 8.30 -1.90
CA LEU A 59 -5.37 7.70 -3.18
C LEU A 59 -5.59 6.19 -3.05
N ARG A 60 -6.40 5.62 -3.90
CA ARG A 60 -6.71 4.19 -3.87
C ARG A 60 -6.22 3.52 -5.14
N VAL A 61 -5.58 2.38 -4.98
CA VAL A 61 -5.11 1.58 -6.10
C VAL A 61 -5.50 0.13 -5.84
N ARG A 62 -6.14 -0.49 -6.83
CA ARG A 62 -6.51 -1.89 -6.72
C ARG A 62 -5.36 -2.78 -7.19
N VAL A 63 -5.12 -3.86 -6.46
CA VAL A 63 -4.18 -4.88 -6.89
C VAL A 63 -4.83 -5.68 -8.00
N ALA A 64 -4.26 -5.59 -9.19
CA ALA A 64 -4.75 -6.35 -10.34
C ALA A 64 -3.99 -7.67 -10.46
N SER A 65 -4.65 -8.65 -11.05
CA SER A 65 -4.02 -9.93 -11.33
C SER A 65 -2.78 -9.74 -12.20
N LEU A 66 -1.71 -10.36 -11.80
CA LEU A 66 -0.42 -10.29 -12.51
C LEU A 66 -0.23 -11.46 -13.46
#